data_cf4b1dedaf20cebe4ca9a8651f6f1275
#
_entry.id   cf4b1dedaf20cebe4ca9a8651f6f1275
#
_cell.length_a   1.000
_cell.length_b   1.000
_cell.length_c   1.000
_cell.angle_alpha   90.00
_cell.angle_beta   90.00
_cell.angle_gamma   90.00
#
_symmetry.space_group_name_H-M   'P 1'
#
loop_
_entity.id
_entity.type
_entity.pdbx_description
1 polymer ?
#
loop_
_entity_poly.entity_id
_entity_poly.type
_entity_poly.pdbx_seq_one_letter_code
_entity_poly.pdbx_strand_id
1 'polypeptide(L)'
;MNERFYPILATLAVLALLYGYGIFEHRAFSDTYVLGALLTDNAFLIITAVGMTFVILSGGIDLSVGSMIAFIGVLMAELVTGFGMHPLMAALISLIVGAAFGAFMGVIIAKFDIQPFIITLAGMFFLRGVCFLINLDSVPIDHPFVAAFSGFKVQLPGRGWLTASALLMLATVIGGVVIAHYTRFGRNVYAIGGDRHSAELLGIPVHSTIIRVYTLSGFFSALSGVVFAFYTASAYPLAAVGVELDAIAAVVIGGTLLTGGMGFVMGTFFGGIIMGVIQTLIAFDGSLNSWWTKIMIGALLFGFIVLQRLITRSFSGMRAGAT
;
A
#
# COMPACT_ATOMS: atom_id res chain seq x y z
N MET A 1 -13.63 -25.50 5.91
CA MET A 1 -13.05 -24.30 5.27
C MET A 1 -12.02 -23.74 6.26
N ASN A 2 -10.76 -23.52 5.84
CA ASN A 2 -9.71 -23.07 6.77
C ASN A 2 -10.05 -21.67 7.33
N GLU A 3 -10.00 -21.50 8.64
CA GLU A 3 -10.31 -20.26 9.39
C GLU A 3 -9.58 -19.01 8.86
N ARG A 4 -8.43 -19.22 8.22
CA ARG A 4 -7.58 -18.18 7.62
C ARG A 4 -8.26 -17.40 6.48
N PHE A 5 -9.31 -17.95 5.86
CA PHE A 5 -9.98 -17.33 4.72
C PHE A 5 -11.21 -16.49 5.11
N TYR A 6 -11.71 -16.55 6.35
CA TYR A 6 -12.88 -15.76 6.75
C TYR A 6 -12.68 -14.24 6.58
N PRO A 7 -11.53 -13.65 6.94
CA PRO A 7 -11.35 -12.21 6.76
C PRO A 7 -11.40 -11.79 5.28
N ILE A 8 -10.75 -12.54 4.38
CA ILE A 8 -10.76 -12.21 2.94
C ILE A 8 -12.15 -12.41 2.31
N LEU A 9 -12.93 -13.38 2.80
CA LEU A 9 -14.32 -13.57 2.35
C LEU A 9 -15.19 -12.39 2.78
N ALA A 10 -15.01 -11.86 3.98
CA ALA A 10 -15.69 -10.65 4.44
C ALA A 10 -15.31 -9.45 3.55
N THR A 11 -14.03 -9.29 3.22
CA THR A 11 -13.57 -8.24 2.29
C THR A 11 -14.24 -8.36 0.93
N LEU A 12 -14.29 -9.57 0.36
CA LEU A 12 -14.94 -9.83 -0.94
C LEU A 12 -16.45 -9.57 -0.88
N ALA A 13 -17.12 -9.92 0.22
CA ALA A 13 -18.54 -9.64 0.42
C ALA A 13 -18.80 -8.13 0.47
N VAL A 14 -17.99 -7.38 1.22
CA VAL A 14 -18.10 -5.91 1.28
C VAL A 14 -17.83 -5.29 -0.09
N LEU A 15 -16.80 -5.75 -0.81
CA LEU A 15 -16.52 -5.28 -2.17
C LEU A 15 -17.70 -5.53 -3.10
N ALA A 16 -18.27 -6.74 -3.07
CA ALA A 16 -19.42 -7.10 -3.91
C ALA A 16 -20.65 -6.24 -3.57
N LEU A 17 -20.91 -5.98 -2.29
CA LEU A 17 -22.01 -5.13 -1.84
C LEU A 17 -21.83 -3.67 -2.29
N LEU A 18 -20.64 -3.08 -2.08
CA LEU A 18 -20.38 -1.69 -2.46
C LEU A 18 -20.38 -1.50 -3.97
N TYR A 19 -19.74 -2.41 -4.71
CA TYR A 19 -19.72 -2.34 -6.17
C TYR A 19 -21.12 -2.61 -6.77
N GLY A 20 -21.86 -3.57 -6.20
CA GLY A 20 -23.26 -3.86 -6.57
C GLY A 20 -24.19 -2.68 -6.32
N TYR A 21 -24.02 -1.99 -5.16
CA TYR A 21 -24.72 -0.74 -4.88
C TYR A 21 -24.39 0.35 -5.91
N GLY A 22 -23.10 0.48 -6.26
CA GLY A 22 -22.66 1.42 -7.30
C GLY A 22 -23.32 1.18 -8.66
N ILE A 23 -23.44 -0.09 -9.08
CA ILE A 23 -24.15 -0.45 -10.33
C ILE A 23 -25.63 -0.14 -10.24
N PHE A 24 -26.26 -0.37 -9.09
CA PHE A 24 -27.68 -0.13 -8.87
C PHE A 24 -28.03 1.37 -8.95
N GLU A 25 -27.23 2.22 -8.28
CA GLU A 25 -27.47 3.66 -8.21
C GLU A 25 -27.02 4.38 -9.47
N HIS A 26 -25.87 3.97 -10.05
CA HIS A 26 -25.24 4.64 -11.19
C HIS A 26 -24.96 3.64 -12.31
N ARG A 27 -25.75 3.66 -13.38
CA ARG A 27 -25.55 2.77 -14.55
C ARG A 27 -24.14 2.81 -15.14
N ALA A 28 -23.46 3.97 -15.04
CA ALA A 28 -22.09 4.14 -15.51
C ALA A 28 -21.08 3.27 -14.74
N PHE A 29 -21.41 2.82 -13.51
CA PHE A 29 -20.55 1.94 -12.71
C PHE A 29 -20.36 0.54 -13.33
N SER A 30 -21.24 0.10 -14.22
CA SER A 30 -21.10 -1.15 -14.97
C SER A 30 -20.15 -1.04 -16.18
N ASP A 31 -19.70 0.17 -16.53
CA ASP A 31 -18.78 0.37 -17.66
C ASP A 31 -17.35 -0.06 -17.27
N THR A 32 -16.69 -0.78 -18.17
CA THR A 32 -15.29 -1.19 -18.01
C THR A 32 -14.34 0.00 -17.87
N TYR A 33 -14.75 1.20 -18.29
CA TYR A 33 -14.05 2.46 -18.03
C TYR A 33 -13.86 2.72 -16.54
N VAL A 34 -14.92 2.55 -15.72
CA VAL A 34 -14.83 2.76 -14.26
C VAL A 34 -13.86 1.78 -13.62
N LEU A 35 -13.87 0.51 -14.07
CA LEU A 35 -12.92 -0.48 -13.59
C LEU A 35 -11.47 -0.08 -13.91
N GLY A 36 -11.21 0.37 -15.13
CA GLY A 36 -9.88 0.85 -15.54
C GLY A 36 -9.43 2.09 -14.75
N ALA A 37 -10.34 3.04 -14.51
CA ALA A 37 -10.09 4.22 -13.69
C ALA A 37 -9.79 3.84 -12.23
N LEU A 38 -10.58 2.97 -11.61
CA LEU A 38 -10.34 2.46 -10.26
C LEU A 38 -8.95 1.86 -10.09
N LEU A 39 -8.50 1.04 -11.06
CA LEU A 39 -7.18 0.43 -11.02
C LEU A 39 -6.06 1.46 -11.21
N THR A 40 -6.29 2.47 -12.04
CA THR A 40 -5.30 3.52 -12.32
C THR A 40 -5.13 4.47 -11.15
N ASP A 41 -6.23 5.01 -10.64
CA ASP A 41 -6.24 6.06 -9.62
C ASP A 41 -5.74 5.53 -8.27
N ASN A 42 -5.96 4.24 -7.99
CA ASN A 42 -5.51 3.59 -6.77
C ASN A 42 -4.18 2.83 -6.93
N ALA A 43 -3.51 2.91 -8.09
CA ALA A 43 -2.31 2.14 -8.35
C ALA A 43 -1.20 2.43 -7.33
N PHE A 44 -0.90 3.71 -7.06
CA PHE A 44 0.15 4.11 -6.12
C PHE A 44 -0.17 3.68 -4.68
N LEU A 45 -1.44 3.80 -4.25
CA LEU A 45 -1.88 3.37 -2.94
C LEU A 45 -1.73 1.85 -2.75
N ILE A 46 -2.17 1.06 -3.74
CA ILE A 46 -2.11 -0.41 -3.68
C ILE A 46 -0.64 -0.88 -3.70
N ILE A 47 0.24 -0.27 -4.50
CA ILE A 47 1.68 -0.57 -4.50
C ILE A 47 2.27 -0.36 -3.10
N THR A 48 1.98 0.79 -2.47
CA THR A 48 2.41 1.09 -1.09
C THR A 48 1.84 0.08 -0.10
N ALA A 49 0.55 -0.23 -0.23
CA ALA A 49 -0.15 -1.17 0.66
C ALA A 49 0.40 -2.60 0.55
N VAL A 50 0.91 -3.03 -0.61
CA VAL A 50 1.63 -4.31 -0.74
C VAL A 50 2.88 -4.31 0.14
N GLY A 51 3.68 -3.25 0.14
CA GLY A 51 4.82 -3.09 1.05
C GLY A 51 4.40 -3.11 2.52
N MET A 52 3.39 -2.30 2.86
CA MET A 52 2.80 -2.23 4.19
C MET A 52 2.27 -3.58 4.68
N THR A 53 1.78 -4.44 3.78
CA THR A 53 1.32 -5.80 4.14
C THR A 53 2.44 -6.60 4.79
N PHE A 54 3.66 -6.58 4.25
CA PHE A 54 4.79 -7.30 4.84
C PHE A 54 5.19 -6.73 6.19
N VAL A 55 5.11 -5.41 6.35
CA VAL A 55 5.39 -4.74 7.62
C VAL A 55 4.37 -5.16 8.68
N ILE A 56 3.07 -5.08 8.37
CA ILE A 56 2.01 -5.47 9.31
C ILE A 56 2.05 -6.98 9.58
N LEU A 57 2.28 -7.82 8.57
CA LEU A 57 2.45 -9.27 8.76
C LEU A 57 3.61 -9.61 9.72
N SER A 58 4.67 -8.80 9.78
CA SER A 58 5.77 -8.97 10.74
C SER A 58 5.48 -8.40 12.13
N GLY A 59 4.31 -7.79 12.35
CA GLY A 59 3.93 -7.14 13.60
C GLY A 59 4.42 -5.70 13.74
N GLY A 60 4.87 -5.07 12.64
CA GLY A 60 5.32 -3.66 12.61
C GLY A 60 4.30 -2.72 11.96
N ILE A 61 4.64 -1.42 11.97
CA ILE A 61 3.94 -0.35 11.27
C ILE A 61 5.00 0.56 10.63
N ASP A 62 4.74 1.02 9.40
CA ASP A 62 5.64 1.96 8.70
C ASP A 62 4.87 3.23 8.34
N LEU A 63 5.09 4.29 9.11
CA LEU A 63 4.48 5.60 8.87
C LEU A 63 5.24 6.44 7.84
N SER A 64 6.43 6.02 7.43
CA SER A 64 7.27 6.81 6.52
C SER A 64 6.81 6.72 5.05
N VAL A 65 5.94 5.78 4.71
CA VAL A 65 5.59 5.44 3.32
C VAL A 65 5.00 6.63 2.55
N GLY A 66 4.12 7.43 3.16
CA GLY A 66 3.53 8.61 2.51
C GLY A 66 4.56 9.72 2.25
N SER A 67 5.45 9.98 3.21
CA SER A 67 6.54 10.94 3.02
C SER A 67 7.61 10.41 2.06
N MET A 68 7.82 9.10 1.98
CA MET A 68 8.67 8.48 0.97
C MET A 68 8.13 8.72 -0.44
N ILE A 69 6.82 8.58 -0.65
CA ILE A 69 6.18 8.86 -1.95
C ILE A 69 6.46 10.32 -2.37
N ALA A 70 6.23 11.28 -1.47
CA ALA A 70 6.49 12.70 -1.74
C ALA A 70 7.97 12.96 -2.01
N PHE A 71 8.87 12.41 -1.19
CA PHE A 71 10.32 12.56 -1.34
C PHE A 71 10.80 12.01 -2.67
N ILE A 72 10.36 10.83 -3.07
CA ILE A 72 10.70 10.25 -4.37
C ILE A 72 10.14 11.08 -5.51
N GLY A 73 8.91 11.62 -5.40
CA GLY A 73 8.36 12.55 -6.38
C GLY A 73 9.25 13.78 -6.56
N VAL A 74 9.61 14.46 -5.47
CA VAL A 74 10.48 15.64 -5.49
C VAL A 74 11.87 15.31 -6.04
N LEU A 75 12.47 14.18 -5.60
CA LEU A 75 13.74 13.70 -6.12
C LEU A 75 13.68 13.43 -7.63
N MET A 76 12.60 12.81 -8.11
CA MET A 76 12.38 12.55 -9.55
C MET A 76 12.29 13.87 -10.34
N ALA A 77 11.53 14.83 -9.84
CA ALA A 77 11.39 16.12 -10.49
C ALA A 77 12.74 16.84 -10.60
N GLU A 78 13.53 16.85 -9.52
CA GLU A 78 14.85 17.48 -9.50
C GLU A 78 15.82 16.76 -10.46
N LEU A 79 15.87 15.43 -10.43
CA LEU A 79 16.75 14.68 -11.33
C LEU A 79 16.39 14.85 -12.81
N VAL A 80 15.09 14.89 -13.14
CA VAL A 80 14.63 15.01 -14.53
C VAL A 80 14.67 16.45 -15.00
N THR A 81 14.08 17.39 -14.25
CA THR A 81 13.90 18.78 -14.68
C THR A 81 15.13 19.64 -14.33
N GLY A 82 15.72 19.44 -13.14
CA GLY A 82 16.89 20.20 -12.69
C GLY A 82 18.19 19.72 -13.35
N PHE A 83 18.43 18.40 -13.37
CA PHE A 83 19.66 17.83 -13.92
C PHE A 83 19.54 17.30 -15.36
N GLY A 84 18.34 17.34 -15.97
CA GLY A 84 18.13 16.83 -17.32
C GLY A 84 18.29 15.32 -17.48
N MET A 85 18.14 14.57 -16.38
CA MET A 85 18.34 13.11 -16.39
C MET A 85 17.15 12.42 -17.04
N HIS A 86 17.43 11.31 -17.75
CA HIS A 86 16.35 10.49 -18.33
C HIS A 86 15.48 9.89 -17.21
N PRO A 87 14.13 9.93 -17.30
CA PRO A 87 13.21 9.49 -16.22
C PRO A 87 13.43 8.06 -15.72
N LEU A 88 13.85 7.14 -16.58
CA LEU A 88 14.17 5.75 -16.17
C LEU A 88 15.39 5.68 -15.25
N MET A 89 16.42 6.49 -15.50
CA MET A 89 17.60 6.56 -14.62
C MET A 89 17.23 7.20 -13.29
N ALA A 90 16.47 8.28 -13.33
CA ALA A 90 15.94 8.93 -12.12
C ALA A 90 15.08 7.94 -11.29
N ALA A 91 14.24 7.14 -11.95
CA ALA A 91 13.43 6.10 -11.29
C ALA A 91 14.31 5.03 -10.65
N LEU A 92 15.35 4.53 -11.35
CA LEU A 92 16.27 3.54 -10.79
C LEU A 92 16.99 4.05 -9.53
N ILE A 93 17.50 5.28 -9.59
CA ILE A 93 18.14 5.93 -8.44
C ILE A 93 17.14 6.06 -7.29
N SER A 94 15.92 6.49 -7.57
CA SER A 94 14.83 6.63 -6.60
C SER A 94 14.49 5.32 -5.90
N LEU A 95 14.41 4.21 -6.64
CA LEU A 95 14.18 2.88 -6.08
C LEU A 95 15.30 2.43 -5.15
N ILE A 96 16.56 2.68 -5.54
CA ILE A 96 17.73 2.36 -4.71
C ILE A 96 17.71 3.20 -3.43
N VAL A 97 17.44 4.49 -3.52
CA VAL A 97 17.38 5.41 -2.37
C VAL A 97 16.27 5.00 -1.41
N GLY A 98 15.06 4.67 -1.92
CA GLY A 98 13.96 4.22 -1.08
C GLY A 98 14.24 2.88 -0.39
N ALA A 99 14.80 1.91 -1.11
CA ALA A 99 15.21 0.63 -0.53
C ALA A 99 16.32 0.81 0.53
N ALA A 100 17.31 1.68 0.27
CA ALA A 100 18.39 1.98 1.20
C ALA A 100 17.88 2.66 2.49
N PHE A 101 16.94 3.62 2.36
CA PHE A 101 16.33 4.28 3.52
C PHE A 101 15.48 3.29 4.33
N GLY A 102 14.69 2.45 3.68
CA GLY A 102 13.96 1.38 4.34
C GLY A 102 14.90 0.40 5.07
N ALA A 103 16.01 0.01 4.43
CA ALA A 103 17.03 -0.83 5.05
C ALA A 103 17.67 -0.14 6.28
N PHE A 104 17.95 1.15 6.20
CA PHE A 104 18.48 1.95 7.30
C PHE A 104 17.52 1.93 8.51
N MET A 105 16.24 2.21 8.31
CA MET A 105 15.22 2.11 9.36
C MET A 105 15.13 0.68 9.91
N GLY A 106 15.12 -0.32 9.02
CA GLY A 106 15.08 -1.73 9.40
C GLY A 106 16.27 -2.17 10.25
N VAL A 107 17.47 -1.65 9.97
CA VAL A 107 18.68 -1.89 10.79
C VAL A 107 18.53 -1.31 12.19
N ILE A 108 18.01 -0.07 12.31
CA ILE A 108 17.79 0.56 13.61
C ILE A 108 16.75 -0.24 14.41
N ILE A 109 15.62 -0.58 13.80
CA ILE A 109 14.56 -1.36 14.44
C ILE A 109 15.09 -2.72 14.92
N ALA A 110 15.81 -3.43 14.04
CA ALA A 110 16.23 -4.80 14.33
C ALA A 110 17.41 -4.86 15.32
N LYS A 111 18.40 -3.98 15.21
CA LYS A 111 19.62 -4.04 16.05
C LYS A 111 19.44 -3.44 17.44
N PHE A 112 18.63 -2.38 17.55
CA PHE A 112 18.42 -1.68 18.82
C PHE A 112 17.10 -2.07 19.49
N ASP A 113 16.32 -2.99 18.89
CA ASP A 113 15.03 -3.45 19.38
C ASP A 113 14.05 -2.31 19.71
N ILE A 114 14.10 -1.24 18.88
CA ILE A 114 13.22 -0.08 19.03
C ILE A 114 11.90 -0.36 18.35
N GLN A 115 10.82 0.12 18.95
CA GLN A 115 9.48 -0.02 18.35
C GLN A 115 9.43 0.58 16.94
N PRO A 116 8.96 -0.17 15.93
CA PRO A 116 8.90 0.27 14.55
C PRO A 116 8.19 1.61 14.34
N PHE A 117 7.09 1.82 15.05
CA PHE A 117 6.33 3.05 15.00
C PHE A 117 7.18 4.31 15.25
N ILE A 118 8.07 4.27 16.25
CA ILE A 118 8.93 5.42 16.62
C ILE A 118 9.91 5.74 15.51
N ILE A 119 10.58 4.72 14.96
CA ILE A 119 11.60 4.91 13.93
C ILE A 119 10.97 5.37 12.61
N THR A 120 9.85 4.77 12.23
CA THR A 120 9.17 5.14 10.97
C THR A 120 8.49 6.51 11.07
N LEU A 121 8.00 6.91 12.25
CA LEU A 121 7.54 8.28 12.51
C LEU A 121 8.67 9.30 12.37
N ALA A 122 9.84 9.01 12.95
CA ALA A 122 11.03 9.85 12.78
C ALA A 122 11.46 9.92 11.30
N GLY A 123 11.42 8.78 10.58
CA GLY A 123 11.65 8.69 9.14
C GLY A 123 10.67 9.54 8.33
N MET A 124 9.39 9.53 8.71
CA MET A 124 8.35 10.35 8.09
C MET A 124 8.69 11.84 8.18
N PHE A 125 9.01 12.34 9.38
CA PHE A 125 9.37 13.74 9.56
C PHE A 125 10.67 14.10 8.84
N PHE A 126 11.67 13.20 8.89
CA PHE A 126 12.94 13.41 8.20
C PHE A 126 12.74 13.56 6.69
N LEU A 127 12.09 12.61 6.04
CA LEU A 127 11.83 12.65 4.60
C LEU A 127 11.00 13.86 4.21
N ARG A 128 9.97 14.19 5.00
CA ARG A 128 9.13 15.35 4.75
C ARG A 128 9.94 16.65 4.86
N GLY A 129 10.81 16.77 5.86
CA GLY A 129 11.73 17.91 6.00
C GLY A 129 12.68 18.02 4.81
N VAL A 130 13.27 16.90 4.36
CA VAL A 130 14.16 16.90 3.19
C VAL A 130 13.45 17.33 1.91
N CYS A 131 12.16 16.97 1.72
CA CYS A 131 11.38 17.46 0.58
C CYS A 131 11.38 18.98 0.49
N PHE A 132 11.15 19.68 1.62
CA PHE A 132 11.13 21.15 1.68
C PHE A 132 12.52 21.78 1.54
N LEU A 133 13.60 21.04 1.85
CA LEU A 133 14.96 21.53 1.59
C LEU A 133 15.32 21.47 0.10
N ILE A 134 14.72 20.52 -0.65
CA ILE A 134 14.95 20.39 -2.09
C ILE A 134 14.11 21.40 -2.85
N ASN A 135 12.80 21.47 -2.59
CA ASN A 135 11.90 22.41 -3.25
C ASN A 135 10.71 22.73 -2.36
N LEU A 136 10.22 23.97 -2.40
CA LEU A 136 9.05 24.43 -1.65
C LEU A 136 7.76 24.33 -2.48
N ASP A 137 7.89 24.46 -3.80
CA ASP A 137 6.78 24.56 -4.73
C ASP A 137 6.53 23.22 -5.48
N SER A 138 5.44 23.19 -6.22
CA SER A 138 5.15 22.09 -7.15
C SER A 138 6.04 22.22 -8.39
N VAL A 139 6.77 21.15 -8.72
CA VAL A 139 7.64 21.09 -9.88
C VAL A 139 7.03 20.19 -10.94
N PRO A 140 6.75 20.67 -12.16
CA PRO A 140 6.30 19.85 -13.26
C PRO A 140 7.43 18.95 -13.77
N ILE A 141 7.10 17.73 -14.20
CA ILE A 141 8.03 16.79 -14.82
C ILE A 141 7.68 16.72 -16.32
N ASP A 142 8.18 17.70 -17.08
CA ASP A 142 7.94 17.78 -18.51
C ASP A 142 9.02 17.00 -19.29
N HIS A 143 8.69 15.78 -19.64
CA HIS A 143 9.57 14.90 -20.43
C HIS A 143 8.74 13.99 -21.34
N PRO A 144 9.12 13.79 -22.63
CA PRO A 144 8.38 12.94 -23.59
C PRO A 144 8.12 11.51 -23.08
N PHE A 145 9.04 10.94 -22.35
CA PHE A 145 8.88 9.62 -21.74
C PHE A 145 7.74 9.60 -20.70
N VAL A 146 7.61 10.64 -19.85
CA VAL A 146 6.55 10.73 -18.84
C VAL A 146 5.19 10.89 -19.52
N ALA A 147 5.12 11.71 -20.56
CA ALA A 147 3.92 11.83 -21.38
C ALA A 147 3.53 10.50 -22.06
N ALA A 148 4.51 9.79 -22.61
CA ALA A 148 4.29 8.46 -23.21
C ALA A 148 3.83 7.42 -22.18
N PHE A 149 4.39 7.42 -20.95
CA PHE A 149 3.98 6.55 -19.85
C PHE A 149 2.54 6.82 -19.42
N SER A 150 2.19 8.09 -19.21
CA SER A 150 0.83 8.51 -18.80
C SER A 150 -0.18 8.28 -19.92
N GLY A 151 0.24 8.41 -21.18
CA GLY A 151 -0.59 8.17 -22.37
C GLY A 151 -0.73 6.68 -22.74
N PHE A 152 0.06 5.79 -22.13
CA PHE A 152 0.01 4.37 -22.46
C PHE A 152 -1.29 3.73 -21.96
N LYS A 153 -2.01 3.09 -22.88
CA LYS A 153 -3.32 2.47 -22.62
C LYS A 153 -3.46 1.16 -23.39
N VAL A 154 -3.77 0.09 -22.66
CA VAL A 154 -4.20 -1.19 -23.25
C VAL A 154 -5.70 -1.25 -23.19
N GLN A 155 -6.35 -1.35 -24.35
CA GLN A 155 -7.81 -1.34 -24.42
C GLN A 155 -8.41 -2.64 -23.86
N LEU A 156 -9.40 -2.48 -22.99
CA LEU A 156 -10.22 -3.57 -22.50
C LEU A 156 -11.47 -3.74 -23.37
N PRO A 157 -12.14 -4.91 -23.32
CA PRO A 157 -13.45 -5.07 -23.95
C PRO A 157 -14.42 -3.98 -23.44
N GLY A 158 -15.08 -3.27 -24.36
CA GLY A 158 -15.93 -2.12 -24.06
C GLY A 158 -15.17 -0.79 -24.18
N ARG A 159 -15.38 0.13 -23.24
CA ARG A 159 -14.78 1.49 -23.26
C ARG A 159 -13.58 1.67 -22.31
N GLY A 160 -13.24 0.62 -21.55
CA GLY A 160 -12.17 0.68 -20.56
C GLY A 160 -10.78 0.51 -21.15
N TRP A 161 -9.79 0.94 -20.37
CA TRP A 161 -8.37 0.71 -20.65
C TRP A 161 -7.58 0.49 -19.36
N LEU A 162 -6.46 -0.23 -19.48
CA LEU A 162 -5.45 -0.35 -18.43
C LEU A 162 -4.29 0.57 -18.78
N THR A 163 -3.90 1.40 -17.81
CA THR A 163 -2.75 2.29 -17.92
C THR A 163 -1.46 1.57 -17.51
N ALA A 164 -0.30 2.17 -17.82
CA ALA A 164 1.00 1.67 -17.36
C ALA A 164 1.06 1.59 -15.82
N SER A 165 0.49 2.58 -15.11
CA SER A 165 0.39 2.58 -13.64
C SER A 165 -0.39 1.37 -13.11
N ALA A 166 -1.55 1.06 -13.70
CA ALA A 166 -2.36 -0.10 -13.34
C ALA A 166 -1.64 -1.42 -13.60
N LEU A 167 -0.92 -1.54 -14.73
CA LEU A 167 -0.12 -2.73 -15.04
C LEU A 167 1.03 -2.94 -14.06
N LEU A 168 1.76 -1.88 -13.70
CA LEU A 168 2.83 -1.93 -12.70
C LEU A 168 2.27 -2.33 -11.32
N MET A 169 1.12 -1.79 -10.94
CA MET A 169 0.43 -2.16 -9.71
C MET A 169 0.08 -3.65 -9.72
N LEU A 170 -0.54 -4.17 -10.80
CA LEU A 170 -0.88 -5.59 -10.90
C LEU A 170 0.38 -6.47 -10.84
N ALA A 171 1.46 -6.09 -11.52
CA ALA A 171 2.74 -6.78 -11.43
C ALA A 171 3.30 -6.78 -10.00
N THR A 172 3.16 -5.66 -9.28
CA THR A 172 3.56 -5.52 -7.87
C THR A 172 2.74 -6.45 -6.97
N VAL A 173 1.42 -6.51 -7.15
CA VAL A 173 0.53 -7.42 -6.40
C VAL A 173 0.92 -8.88 -6.65
N ILE A 174 1.12 -9.28 -7.91
CA ILE A 174 1.56 -10.64 -8.26
C ILE A 174 2.92 -10.94 -7.62
N GLY A 175 3.89 -10.04 -7.74
CA GLY A 175 5.20 -10.17 -7.11
C GLY A 175 5.09 -10.29 -5.58
N GLY A 176 4.26 -9.47 -4.96
CA GLY A 176 3.98 -9.52 -3.52
C GLY A 176 3.37 -10.86 -3.09
N VAL A 177 2.42 -11.39 -3.84
CA VAL A 177 1.83 -12.73 -3.60
C VAL A 177 2.90 -13.81 -3.69
N VAL A 178 3.75 -13.77 -4.73
CA VAL A 178 4.85 -14.73 -4.89
C VAL A 178 5.82 -14.65 -3.71
N ILE A 179 6.24 -13.44 -3.34
CA ILE A 179 7.16 -13.23 -2.22
C ILE A 179 6.55 -13.73 -0.92
N ALA A 180 5.28 -13.40 -0.62
CA ALA A 180 4.62 -13.77 0.63
C ALA A 180 4.41 -15.27 0.78
N HIS A 181 3.93 -15.95 -0.26
CA HIS A 181 3.44 -17.32 -0.15
C HIS A 181 4.40 -18.38 -0.67
N TYR A 182 5.28 -18.04 -1.61
CA TYR A 182 6.15 -19.02 -2.29
C TYR A 182 7.63 -18.92 -1.92
N THR A 183 8.05 -17.93 -1.09
CA THR A 183 9.45 -17.79 -0.68
C THR A 183 9.69 -18.16 0.79
N ARG A 184 10.96 -18.45 1.12
CA ARG A 184 11.39 -18.63 2.53
C ARG A 184 11.23 -17.32 3.32
N PHE A 185 11.47 -16.17 2.68
CA PHE A 185 11.32 -14.87 3.29
C PHE A 185 9.87 -14.64 3.76
N GLY A 186 8.88 -14.88 2.91
CA GLY A 186 7.48 -14.74 3.29
C GLY A 186 7.10 -15.62 4.48
N ARG A 187 7.52 -16.91 4.47
CA ARG A 187 7.28 -17.79 5.62
C ARG A 187 7.88 -17.27 6.92
N ASN A 188 9.10 -16.70 6.87
CA ASN A 188 9.73 -16.11 8.03
C ASN A 188 8.95 -14.89 8.54
N VAL A 189 8.42 -14.04 7.65
CA VAL A 189 7.59 -12.88 8.00
C VAL A 189 6.33 -13.32 8.76
N TYR A 190 5.61 -14.32 8.26
CA TYR A 190 4.44 -14.89 8.96
C TYR A 190 4.79 -15.49 10.32
N ALA A 191 5.91 -16.19 10.42
CA ALA A 191 6.33 -16.80 11.67
C ALA A 191 6.68 -15.75 12.73
N ILE A 192 7.41 -14.70 12.35
CA ILE A 192 7.80 -13.60 13.26
C ILE A 192 6.56 -12.85 13.75
N GLY A 193 5.62 -12.54 12.87
CA GLY A 193 4.39 -11.86 13.26
C GLY A 193 3.42 -12.73 14.06
N GLY A 194 3.53 -14.06 13.96
CA GLY A 194 2.77 -14.99 14.79
C GLY A 194 3.25 -15.00 16.24
N ASP A 195 4.54 -15.23 16.43
CA ASP A 195 5.22 -15.16 17.73
C ASP A 195 6.74 -15.01 17.50
N ARG A 196 7.27 -13.83 17.79
CA ARG A 196 8.69 -13.50 17.57
C ARG A 196 9.63 -14.39 18.38
N HIS A 197 9.27 -14.64 19.65
CA HIS A 197 10.12 -15.44 20.54
C HIS A 197 10.20 -16.90 20.07
N SER A 198 9.08 -17.50 19.73
CA SER A 198 9.02 -18.85 19.16
C SER A 198 9.79 -18.93 17.83
N ALA A 199 9.69 -17.90 16.98
CA ALA A 199 10.44 -17.83 15.72
C ALA A 199 11.97 -17.82 15.96
N GLU A 200 12.44 -17.09 16.96
CA GLU A 200 13.85 -17.08 17.37
C GLU A 200 14.30 -18.46 17.86
N LEU A 201 13.52 -19.12 18.71
CA LEU A 201 13.81 -20.46 19.20
C LEU A 201 13.89 -21.51 18.08
N LEU A 202 13.13 -21.33 17.01
CA LEU A 202 13.17 -22.17 15.81
C LEU A 202 14.33 -21.84 14.86
N GLY A 203 15.20 -20.91 15.23
CA GLY A 203 16.37 -20.52 14.43
C GLY A 203 16.05 -19.63 13.22
N ILE A 204 14.87 -19.00 13.19
CA ILE A 204 14.53 -18.04 12.12
C ILE A 204 15.39 -16.77 12.29
N PRO A 205 16.03 -16.26 11.22
CA PRO A 205 16.89 -15.09 11.31
C PRO A 205 16.06 -13.80 11.42
N VAL A 206 15.51 -13.52 12.62
CA VAL A 206 14.54 -12.43 12.88
C VAL A 206 15.10 -11.08 12.47
N HIS A 207 16.31 -10.70 12.92
CA HIS A 207 16.91 -9.40 12.59
C HIS A 207 17.05 -9.18 11.08
N SER A 208 17.60 -10.17 10.37
CA SER A 208 17.77 -10.09 8.92
C SER A 208 16.42 -10.03 8.20
N THR A 209 15.41 -10.73 8.70
CA THR A 209 14.06 -10.70 8.11
C THR A 209 13.41 -9.35 8.31
N ILE A 210 13.50 -8.74 9.50
CA ILE A 210 12.97 -7.39 9.78
C ILE A 210 13.65 -6.35 8.87
N ILE A 211 14.99 -6.37 8.74
CA ILE A 211 15.70 -5.46 7.84
C ILE A 211 15.15 -5.58 6.42
N ARG A 212 14.98 -6.80 5.91
CA ARG A 212 14.44 -7.04 4.55
C ARG A 212 12.99 -6.59 4.41
N VAL A 213 12.17 -6.70 5.46
CA VAL A 213 10.77 -6.22 5.46
C VAL A 213 10.74 -4.72 5.25
N TYR A 214 11.52 -3.93 5.99
CA TYR A 214 11.57 -2.47 5.83
C TYR A 214 12.26 -2.06 4.54
N THR A 215 13.28 -2.80 4.07
CA THR A 215 13.88 -2.60 2.74
C THR A 215 12.81 -2.75 1.64
N LEU A 216 11.98 -3.77 1.74
CA LEU A 216 10.91 -4.04 0.78
C LEU A 216 9.80 -2.96 0.86
N SER A 217 9.44 -2.51 2.08
CA SER A 217 8.50 -1.39 2.28
C SER A 217 9.02 -0.11 1.63
N GLY A 218 10.28 0.25 1.87
CA GLY A 218 10.93 1.41 1.27
C GLY A 218 11.00 1.31 -0.26
N PHE A 219 11.29 0.13 -0.80
CA PHE A 219 11.29 -0.12 -2.24
C PHE A 219 9.90 0.08 -2.86
N PHE A 220 8.84 -0.52 -2.29
CA PHE A 220 7.50 -0.37 -2.83
C PHE A 220 6.96 1.05 -2.64
N SER A 221 7.29 1.74 -1.55
CA SER A 221 6.95 3.14 -1.35
C SER A 221 7.65 4.05 -2.36
N ALA A 222 8.90 3.74 -2.70
CA ALA A 222 9.63 4.45 -3.76
C ALA A 222 9.03 4.16 -5.15
N LEU A 223 8.69 2.90 -5.45
CA LEU A 223 8.00 2.54 -6.70
C LEU A 223 6.65 3.26 -6.81
N SER A 224 5.92 3.33 -5.71
CA SER A 224 4.68 4.12 -5.62
C SER A 224 4.92 5.60 -5.89
N GLY A 225 5.99 6.19 -5.34
CA GLY A 225 6.39 7.58 -5.59
C GLY A 225 6.72 7.84 -7.07
N VAL A 226 7.44 6.92 -7.74
CA VAL A 226 7.72 7.00 -9.17
C VAL A 226 6.42 6.94 -9.99
N VAL A 227 5.53 5.98 -9.68
CA VAL A 227 4.23 5.84 -10.36
C VAL A 227 3.37 7.06 -10.14
N PHE A 228 3.34 7.59 -8.92
CA PHE A 228 2.60 8.81 -8.58
C PHE A 228 3.13 10.03 -9.34
N ALA A 229 4.46 10.23 -9.38
CA ALA A 229 5.10 11.32 -10.10
C ALA A 229 4.83 11.26 -11.62
N PHE A 230 4.84 10.05 -12.20
CA PHE A 230 4.50 9.87 -13.62
C PHE A 230 3.00 10.06 -13.89
N TYR A 231 2.13 9.64 -12.96
CA TYR A 231 0.70 9.81 -13.08
C TYR A 231 0.28 11.28 -13.01
N THR A 232 0.85 12.05 -12.08
CA THR A 232 0.55 13.48 -11.89
C THR A 232 1.37 14.39 -12.81
N ALA A 233 2.44 13.86 -13.45
CA ALA A 233 3.45 14.61 -14.19
C ALA A 233 4.01 15.81 -13.39
N SER A 234 4.05 15.70 -12.08
CA SER A 234 4.50 16.76 -11.16
C SER A 234 4.90 16.17 -9.80
N ALA A 235 5.64 16.95 -9.02
CA ALA A 235 5.99 16.63 -7.65
C ALA A 235 5.70 17.79 -6.72
N TYR A 236 5.27 17.48 -5.49
CA TYR A 236 4.94 18.47 -4.49
C TYR A 236 5.32 17.95 -3.08
N PRO A 237 6.00 18.74 -2.23
CA PRO A 237 6.46 18.29 -0.91
C PRO A 237 5.37 17.79 0.04
N LEU A 238 4.14 18.31 -0.07
CA LEU A 238 2.99 17.88 0.72
C LEU A 238 2.13 16.81 0.00
N ALA A 239 2.61 16.24 -1.11
CA ALA A 239 1.93 15.12 -1.73
C ALA A 239 1.83 13.92 -0.78
N ALA A 240 0.83 13.09 -0.98
CA ALA A 240 0.64 11.82 -0.28
C ALA A 240 0.54 11.91 1.26
N VAL A 241 0.14 13.07 1.82
CA VAL A 241 -0.13 13.20 3.26
C VAL A 241 -1.35 12.36 3.62
N GLY A 242 -1.18 11.46 4.60
CA GLY A 242 -2.23 10.53 5.06
C GLY A 242 -2.30 9.22 4.29
N VAL A 243 -1.52 9.07 3.21
CA VAL A 243 -1.47 7.81 2.45
C VAL A 243 -0.92 6.65 3.30
N GLU A 244 -0.08 6.93 4.29
CA GLU A 244 0.35 5.95 5.30
C GLU A 244 -0.83 5.33 6.04
N LEU A 245 -1.81 6.13 6.44
CA LEU A 245 -3.02 5.66 7.11
C LEU A 245 -3.96 4.94 6.13
N ASP A 246 -4.07 5.46 4.90
CA ASP A 246 -4.87 4.82 3.85
C ASP A 246 -4.28 3.44 3.47
N ALA A 247 -2.95 3.31 3.41
CA ALA A 247 -2.29 2.03 3.16
C ALA A 247 -2.55 1.02 4.29
N ILE A 248 -2.46 1.45 5.57
CA ILE A 248 -2.81 0.61 6.72
C ILE A 248 -4.28 0.19 6.63
N ALA A 249 -5.18 1.13 6.33
CA ALA A 249 -6.61 0.84 6.19
C ALA A 249 -6.87 -0.19 5.08
N ALA A 250 -6.25 -0.05 3.91
CA ALA A 250 -6.36 -1.01 2.81
C ALA A 250 -5.91 -2.42 3.23
N VAL A 251 -4.81 -2.53 3.99
CA VAL A 251 -4.27 -3.81 4.49
C VAL A 251 -5.22 -4.45 5.49
N VAL A 252 -5.78 -3.67 6.44
CA VAL A 252 -6.68 -4.16 7.49
C VAL A 252 -8.06 -4.53 6.92
N ILE A 253 -8.63 -3.68 6.06
CA ILE A 253 -9.87 -3.97 5.32
C ILE A 253 -9.66 -5.21 4.44
N GLY A 254 -8.46 -5.40 3.90
CA GLY A 254 -8.04 -6.60 3.19
C GLY A 254 -7.95 -7.88 4.03
N GLY A 255 -8.17 -7.78 5.35
CA GLY A 255 -8.23 -8.92 6.27
C GLY A 255 -6.91 -9.31 6.91
N THR A 256 -5.88 -8.48 6.81
CA THR A 256 -4.61 -8.68 7.54
C THR A 256 -4.75 -8.20 8.98
N LEU A 257 -4.33 -9.01 9.94
CA LEU A 257 -4.40 -8.67 11.36
C LEU A 257 -3.29 -7.67 11.72
N LEU A 258 -3.64 -6.61 12.44
CA LEU A 258 -2.67 -5.62 12.96
C LEU A 258 -1.67 -6.22 13.96
N THR A 259 -2.00 -7.33 14.60
CA THR A 259 -1.09 -8.06 15.48
C THR A 259 0.00 -8.84 14.72
N GLY A 260 -0.11 -8.95 13.41
CA GLY A 260 0.79 -9.72 12.58
C GLY A 260 0.41 -11.21 12.45
N GLY A 261 1.21 -11.95 11.70
CA GLY A 261 1.13 -13.40 11.54
C GLY A 261 0.00 -13.95 10.68
N MET A 262 -1.02 -13.14 10.35
CA MET A 262 -2.16 -13.56 9.54
C MET A 262 -2.59 -12.47 8.56
N GLY A 263 -2.76 -12.82 7.28
CA GLY A 263 -3.20 -11.92 6.23
C GLY A 263 -2.77 -12.39 4.84
N PHE A 264 -3.21 -11.68 3.82
CA PHE A 264 -2.94 -12.01 2.42
C PHE A 264 -2.71 -10.74 1.59
N VAL A 265 -1.69 -10.75 0.73
CA VAL A 265 -1.45 -9.65 -0.23
C VAL A 265 -2.64 -9.44 -1.18
N MET A 266 -3.30 -10.52 -1.61
CA MET A 266 -4.53 -10.41 -2.41
C MET A 266 -5.67 -9.74 -1.63
N GLY A 267 -5.76 -9.95 -0.32
CA GLY A 267 -6.70 -9.22 0.53
C GLY A 267 -6.44 -7.72 0.50
N THR A 268 -5.19 -7.31 0.62
CA THR A 268 -4.78 -5.90 0.53
C THR A 268 -5.16 -5.27 -0.82
N PHE A 269 -4.98 -5.99 -1.92
CA PHE A 269 -5.45 -5.54 -3.24
C PHE A 269 -6.95 -5.23 -3.23
N PHE A 270 -7.78 -6.17 -2.73
CA PHE A 270 -9.22 -5.93 -2.62
C PHE A 270 -9.57 -4.80 -1.64
N GLY A 271 -8.83 -4.66 -0.53
CA GLY A 271 -8.97 -3.53 0.40
C GLY A 271 -8.70 -2.18 -0.27
N GLY A 272 -7.64 -2.09 -1.08
CA GLY A 272 -7.35 -0.89 -1.87
C GLY A 272 -8.44 -0.60 -2.91
N ILE A 273 -8.98 -1.63 -3.58
CA ILE A 273 -10.12 -1.47 -4.51
C ILE A 273 -11.37 -0.99 -3.78
N ILE A 274 -11.68 -1.50 -2.57
CA ILE A 274 -12.81 -1.00 -1.75
C ILE A 274 -12.67 0.50 -1.50
N MET A 275 -11.47 0.96 -1.14
CA MET A 275 -11.22 2.39 -0.92
C MET A 275 -11.48 3.20 -2.20
N GLY A 276 -11.02 2.72 -3.35
CA GLY A 276 -11.29 3.32 -4.65
C GLY A 276 -12.77 3.36 -4.99
N VAL A 277 -13.50 2.28 -4.73
CA VAL A 277 -14.97 2.21 -4.94
C VAL A 277 -15.68 3.26 -4.09
N ILE A 278 -15.30 3.42 -2.81
CA ILE A 278 -15.89 4.45 -1.93
C ILE A 278 -15.63 5.85 -2.49
N GLN A 279 -14.38 6.14 -2.90
CA GLN A 279 -14.03 7.44 -3.50
C GLN A 279 -14.85 7.72 -4.76
N THR A 280 -14.98 6.71 -5.62
CA THR A 280 -15.73 6.81 -6.87
C THR A 280 -17.23 7.00 -6.61
N LEU A 281 -17.83 6.27 -5.66
CA LEU A 281 -19.23 6.44 -5.28
C LEU A 281 -19.52 7.85 -4.78
N ILE A 282 -18.66 8.40 -3.91
CA ILE A 282 -18.80 9.76 -3.40
C ILE A 282 -18.65 10.80 -4.52
N ALA A 283 -17.72 10.56 -5.46
CA ALA A 283 -17.55 11.45 -6.61
C ALA A 283 -18.75 11.43 -7.57
N PHE A 284 -19.41 10.27 -7.75
CA PHE A 284 -20.60 10.13 -8.59
C PHE A 284 -21.85 10.74 -7.95
N ASP A 285 -21.97 10.69 -6.62
CA ASP A 285 -23.09 11.31 -5.90
C ASP A 285 -23.12 12.84 -6.10
N GLY A 286 -21.95 13.49 -6.13
CA GLY A 286 -21.79 14.93 -6.41
C GLY A 286 -22.35 15.87 -5.32
N SER A 287 -23.16 15.36 -4.38
CA SER A 287 -23.69 16.13 -3.25
C SER A 287 -22.77 16.08 -2.02
N LEU A 288 -21.93 15.06 -1.95
CA LEU A 288 -21.01 14.80 -0.85
C LEU A 288 -19.61 15.41 -1.16
N ASN A 289 -19.01 16.05 -0.19
CA ASN A 289 -17.64 16.50 -0.32
C ASN A 289 -16.63 15.35 -0.07
N SER A 290 -15.38 15.52 -0.51
CA SER A 290 -14.34 14.49 -0.41
C SER A 290 -14.00 14.06 1.03
N TRP A 291 -14.37 14.82 2.06
CA TRP A 291 -14.18 14.44 3.46
C TRP A 291 -15.05 13.23 3.87
N TRP A 292 -16.18 13.01 3.21
CA TRP A 292 -17.01 11.83 3.41
C TRP A 292 -16.27 10.53 3.13
N THR A 293 -15.30 10.56 2.20
CA THR A 293 -14.42 9.41 1.94
C THR A 293 -13.69 8.99 3.21
N LYS A 294 -13.11 9.94 3.96
CA LYS A 294 -12.40 9.64 5.21
C LYS A 294 -13.33 9.10 6.30
N ILE A 295 -14.54 9.62 6.38
CA ILE A 295 -15.57 9.12 7.32
C ILE A 295 -15.93 7.67 7.00
N MET A 296 -16.20 7.37 5.73
CA MET A 296 -16.57 6.02 5.28
C MET A 296 -15.43 5.02 5.49
N ILE A 297 -14.19 5.39 5.14
CA ILE A 297 -13.01 4.56 5.36
C ILE A 297 -12.83 4.29 6.86
N GLY A 298 -12.94 5.31 7.71
CA GLY A 298 -12.86 5.17 9.16
C GLY A 298 -13.93 4.24 9.73
N ALA A 299 -15.18 4.40 9.30
CA ALA A 299 -16.29 3.53 9.72
C ALA A 299 -16.07 2.08 9.30
N LEU A 300 -15.64 1.83 8.06
CA LEU A 300 -15.29 0.50 7.59
C LEU A 300 -14.13 -0.11 8.37
N LEU A 301 -13.08 0.66 8.64
CA LEU A 301 -11.94 0.21 9.42
C LEU A 301 -12.38 -0.22 10.83
N PHE A 302 -13.22 0.56 11.53
CA PHE A 302 -13.82 0.18 12.81
C PHE A 302 -14.60 -1.13 12.69
N GLY A 303 -15.46 -1.24 11.68
CA GLY A 303 -16.24 -2.46 11.42
C GLY A 303 -15.35 -3.68 11.23
N PHE A 304 -14.30 -3.58 10.42
CA PHE A 304 -13.35 -4.69 10.19
C PHE A 304 -12.55 -5.06 11.43
N ILE A 305 -12.06 -4.08 12.22
CA ILE A 305 -11.34 -4.36 13.48
C ILE A 305 -12.23 -5.11 14.47
N VAL A 306 -13.49 -4.65 14.65
CA VAL A 306 -14.47 -5.33 15.51
C VAL A 306 -14.76 -6.74 15.00
N LEU A 307 -15.00 -6.91 13.69
CA LEU A 307 -15.24 -8.21 13.07
C LEU A 307 -14.07 -9.17 13.29
N GLN A 308 -12.83 -8.72 13.04
CA GLN A 308 -11.62 -9.50 13.27
C GLN A 308 -11.51 -9.93 14.75
N ARG A 309 -11.84 -9.04 15.69
CA ARG A 309 -11.78 -9.34 17.12
C ARG A 309 -12.82 -10.38 17.54
N LEU A 310 -14.04 -10.29 16.99
CA LEU A 310 -15.11 -11.26 17.23
C LEU A 310 -14.74 -12.64 16.69
N ILE A 311 -14.22 -12.70 15.45
CA ILE A 311 -13.75 -13.94 14.83
C ILE A 311 -12.67 -14.59 15.71
N THR A 312 -11.65 -13.83 16.10
CA THR A 312 -10.52 -14.35 16.91
C THR A 312 -10.99 -14.85 18.28
N ARG A 313 -11.92 -14.17 18.95
CA ARG A 313 -12.48 -14.60 20.25
C ARG A 313 -13.32 -15.87 20.15
N SER A 314 -14.13 -16.02 19.11
CA SER A 314 -14.98 -17.20 18.92
C SER A 314 -14.13 -18.47 18.79
N PHE A 315 -12.95 -18.38 18.16
CA PHE A 315 -12.05 -19.52 17.98
C PHE A 315 -11.20 -19.84 19.22
N SER A 316 -10.80 -18.85 20.02
CA SER A 316 -10.10 -19.10 21.29
C SER A 316 -11.01 -19.80 22.32
N GLY A 317 -12.30 -19.45 22.34
CA GLY A 317 -13.29 -20.12 23.21
C GLY A 317 -13.55 -21.58 22.86
N MET A 318 -13.56 -21.93 21.56
CA MET A 318 -13.72 -23.32 21.11
C MET A 318 -12.51 -24.22 21.43
N ARG A 319 -11.29 -23.67 21.44
CA ARG A 319 -10.08 -24.42 21.84
C ARG A 319 -10.01 -24.66 23.35
N ALA A 320 -10.48 -23.71 24.17
CA ALA A 320 -10.50 -23.86 25.63
C ALA A 320 -11.61 -24.83 26.12
N GLY A 321 -12.64 -25.08 25.33
CA GLY A 321 -13.70 -26.05 25.65
C GLY A 321 -13.47 -27.49 25.14
N ALA A 322 -12.35 -27.73 24.44
CA ALA A 322 -12.00 -29.03 23.88
C ALA A 322 -10.86 -29.75 24.65
N THR A 323 -10.37 -29.12 25.74
CA THR A 323 -9.44 -29.72 26.73
C THR A 323 -10.19 -30.00 28.02
#